data_a84ed82d913308a3c8fc75e30cceb173
#
_entry.id   a84ed82d913308a3c8fc75e30cceb173
#
_cell.length_a   1.000
_cell.length_b   1.000
_cell.length_c   1.000
_cell.angle_alpha   90.00
_cell.angle_beta   90.00
_cell.angle_gamma   90.00
#
_symmetry.space_group_name_H-M   'P 1'
#
loop_
_entity.id
_entity.type
_entity.pdbx_description
1 polymer ?
#
loop_
_entity_poly.entity_id
_entity_poly.type
_entity_poly.pdbx_seq_one_letter_code
_entity_poly.pdbx_strand_id
1 'polypeptide(L)'
;MVNTKQHHSKIVTFLTAPFRAFKAMLADVKQHPDALKSAVFSAVLMGSGQFRNKQKFKGGIFLGLFLLIIVIEFFTGEYMFALDEIARFPADPGGQIYFIRDYGGFFLRGLWGLFTLGQVVGQTIYRGQFVETFNKNIPWLTADNSVTLLGRGLIVLVITVVLLGFYIYNIVDAYKTRKDINAGAEVETGKKYLKRLWTDMFPYIILVPSLIMIMFFTLVPFLFSFLLAFTNYTYRLQLPNVLIRWVGFDTFKLIVGDAGWLRMFAGVLSWTFIYAIMSSFTVYVLGLIQAIVIESKFVKVKKFWRTILIIPWAIPAMISLMVFKNVFDTQGLANQILYATNMMQPVSKFLFDIGLQGAMDNPIFWLTANYNGNLAKFVVLAVNLWLGSPYFMMLITGVLTTLPKDLYEAASIDGASRWQQFQRITLPLILRATLPAIVMTFTFNFNNFGAIYFLTGGGPAFAREAIPQSMRIMGGVPGQTDILISWIYNLSFANNAQLYNIASVYSILIFLFIGSISVFNLARSKGLWEED
;
A
#
# COMPACT_ATOMS: atom_id res chain seq x y z
N MET A 1 24.32 -33.23 6.19
CA MET A 1 25.18 -32.44 7.09
C MET A 1 26.12 -31.44 6.38
N VAL A 2 26.21 -31.40 5.05
CA VAL A 2 27.12 -30.49 4.31
C VAL A 2 26.47 -29.11 4.03
N ASN A 3 25.14 -29.03 3.91
CA ASN A 3 24.44 -27.79 3.53
C ASN A 3 24.28 -26.74 4.65
N THR A 4 24.36 -27.14 5.93
CA THR A 4 24.21 -26.20 7.06
C THR A 4 25.45 -25.36 7.31
N LYS A 5 26.64 -25.86 7.01
CA LYS A 5 27.90 -25.11 7.17
C LYS A 5 28.09 -24.01 6.12
N GLN A 6 27.58 -24.19 4.89
CA GLN A 6 27.64 -23.16 3.85
C GLN A 6 26.67 -22.01 4.10
N HIS A 7 25.48 -22.27 4.65
CA HIS A 7 24.52 -21.23 5.02
C HIS A 7 24.99 -20.38 6.20
N HIS A 8 25.58 -21.01 7.23
CA HIS A 8 26.19 -20.29 8.37
C HIS A 8 27.36 -19.40 7.92
N SER A 9 28.19 -19.85 6.99
CA SER A 9 29.28 -19.05 6.42
C SER A 9 28.77 -17.81 5.67
N LYS A 10 27.71 -17.92 4.86
CA LYS A 10 27.14 -16.79 4.12
C LYS A 10 26.49 -15.75 5.05
N ILE A 11 25.78 -16.17 6.09
CA ILE A 11 25.15 -15.26 7.07
C ILE A 11 26.21 -14.53 7.88
N VAL A 12 27.24 -15.23 8.37
CA VAL A 12 28.37 -14.61 9.09
C VAL A 12 29.14 -13.65 8.19
N THR A 13 29.33 -13.99 6.91
CA THR A 13 29.96 -13.11 5.92
C THR A 13 29.13 -11.87 5.66
N PHE A 14 27.81 -12.00 5.55
CA PHE A 14 26.87 -10.87 5.37
C PHE A 14 26.87 -9.94 6.60
N LEU A 15 26.82 -10.48 7.81
CA LEU A 15 26.84 -9.71 9.06
C LEU A 15 28.19 -9.02 9.33
N THR A 16 29.31 -9.64 8.88
CA THR A 16 30.65 -9.07 9.06
C THR A 16 31.11 -8.19 7.91
N ALA A 17 30.43 -8.22 6.75
CA ALA A 17 30.77 -7.42 5.58
C ALA A 17 30.81 -5.91 5.85
N PRO A 18 29.81 -5.30 6.54
CA PRO A 18 29.87 -3.86 6.83
C PRO A 18 31.03 -3.50 7.77
N PHE A 19 31.37 -4.34 8.73
CA PHE A 19 32.48 -4.11 9.64
C PHE A 19 33.84 -4.24 8.95
N ARG A 20 33.99 -5.20 8.03
CA ARG A 20 35.19 -5.35 7.19
C ARG A 20 35.34 -4.17 6.23
N ALA A 21 34.24 -3.75 5.59
CA ALA A 21 34.21 -2.58 4.71
C ALA A 21 34.59 -1.31 5.47
N PHE A 22 34.08 -1.11 6.68
CA PHE A 22 34.43 0.02 7.53
C PHE A 22 35.92 0.00 7.93
N LYS A 23 36.47 -1.15 8.31
CA LYS A 23 37.90 -1.29 8.64
C LYS A 23 38.80 -1.05 7.43
N ALA A 24 38.42 -1.55 6.26
CA ALA A 24 39.13 -1.29 5.00
C ALA A 24 39.08 0.21 4.62
N MET A 25 37.92 0.86 4.81
CA MET A 25 37.77 2.29 4.61
C MET A 25 38.66 3.12 5.55
N LEU A 26 38.72 2.76 6.84
CA LEU A 26 39.60 3.41 7.80
C LEU A 26 41.09 3.25 7.45
N ALA A 27 41.50 2.10 6.94
CA ALA A 27 42.86 1.85 6.48
C ALA A 27 43.19 2.70 5.23
N ASP A 28 42.28 2.76 4.26
CA ASP A 28 42.43 3.57 3.05
C ASP A 28 42.53 5.06 3.37
N VAL A 29 41.71 5.56 4.30
CA VAL A 29 41.74 6.96 4.77
C VAL A 29 43.08 7.32 5.42
N LYS A 30 43.69 6.40 6.19
CA LYS A 30 45.02 6.62 6.78
C LYS A 30 46.12 6.71 5.74
N GLN A 31 45.99 5.98 4.63
CA GLN A 31 46.98 5.99 3.53
C GLN A 31 46.87 7.24 2.63
N HIS A 32 45.73 7.91 2.62
CA HIS A 32 45.48 9.05 1.74
C HIS A 32 45.04 10.33 2.50
N PRO A 33 45.92 10.94 3.32
CA PRO A 33 45.57 12.10 4.15
C PRO A 33 45.10 13.34 3.36
N ASP A 34 45.61 13.51 2.16
CA ASP A 34 45.20 14.62 1.26
C ASP A 34 43.78 14.43 0.70
N ALA A 35 43.39 13.17 0.43
CA ALA A 35 42.04 12.86 0.03
C ALA A 35 41.07 13.09 1.19
N LEU A 36 41.45 12.70 2.41
CA LEU A 36 40.70 12.99 3.62
C LEU A 36 40.46 14.50 3.81
N LYS A 37 41.46 15.34 3.61
CA LYS A 37 41.30 16.81 3.69
C LYS A 37 40.21 17.29 2.73
N SER A 38 40.19 16.82 1.46
CA SER A 38 39.13 17.20 0.50
C SER A 38 37.76 16.74 0.92
N ALA A 39 37.64 15.55 1.51
CA ALA A 39 36.38 15.07 2.08
C ALA A 39 35.91 15.93 3.27
N VAL A 40 36.80 16.27 4.20
CA VAL A 40 36.49 17.12 5.36
C VAL A 40 36.03 18.52 4.90
N PHE A 41 36.70 19.11 3.92
CA PHE A 41 36.25 20.38 3.34
C PHE A 41 34.82 20.26 2.81
N SER A 42 34.52 19.22 2.04
CA SER A 42 33.17 18.96 1.52
C SER A 42 32.13 18.63 2.62
N ALA A 43 32.57 18.08 3.76
CA ALA A 43 31.72 17.86 4.90
C ALA A 43 31.34 19.16 5.63
N VAL A 44 32.27 20.13 5.70
CA VAL A 44 31.99 21.44 6.31
C VAL A 44 31.13 22.30 5.39
N LEU A 45 31.47 22.36 4.10
CA LEU A 45 30.76 23.15 3.11
C LEU A 45 30.65 22.35 1.81
N MET A 46 29.43 22.01 1.40
CA MET A 46 29.19 21.21 0.19
C MET A 46 29.87 21.86 -1.02
N GLY A 47 30.61 21.04 -1.77
CA GLY A 47 31.30 21.49 -2.97
C GLY A 47 32.73 22.03 -2.73
N SER A 48 33.12 22.38 -1.52
CA SER A 48 34.45 22.97 -1.25
C SER A 48 35.59 21.99 -1.52
N GLY A 49 35.43 20.70 -1.26
CA GLY A 49 36.38 19.66 -1.62
C GLY A 49 36.56 19.52 -3.14
N GLN A 50 35.47 19.66 -3.90
CA GLN A 50 35.52 19.68 -5.37
C GLN A 50 36.25 20.91 -5.89
N PHE A 51 36.02 22.09 -5.29
CA PHE A 51 36.83 23.29 -5.63
C PHE A 51 38.32 23.07 -5.39
N ARG A 52 38.66 22.45 -4.24
CA ARG A 52 40.05 22.07 -3.95
C ARG A 52 40.61 21.08 -4.99
N ASN A 53 39.80 20.19 -5.50
CA ASN A 53 40.12 19.21 -6.53
C ASN A 53 40.11 19.81 -7.95
N LYS A 54 40.01 21.14 -8.09
CA LYS A 54 39.93 21.92 -9.37
C LYS A 54 38.66 21.61 -10.19
N GLN A 55 37.68 20.96 -9.63
CA GLN A 55 36.38 20.68 -10.27
C GLN A 55 35.37 21.82 -10.04
N LYS A 56 35.66 23.02 -10.52
CA LYS A 56 34.90 24.25 -10.24
C LYS A 56 33.40 24.11 -10.54
N PHE A 57 33.03 23.53 -11.68
CA PHE A 57 31.63 23.38 -12.08
C PHE A 57 30.86 22.45 -11.14
N LYS A 58 31.43 21.28 -10.84
CA LYS A 58 30.85 20.30 -9.93
C LYS A 58 30.71 20.84 -8.49
N GLY A 59 31.77 21.53 -8.02
CA GLY A 59 31.75 22.24 -6.74
C GLY A 59 30.64 23.28 -6.68
N GLY A 60 30.46 24.04 -7.79
CA GLY A 60 29.37 25.02 -7.91
C GLY A 60 27.96 24.42 -7.81
N ILE A 61 27.73 23.24 -8.41
CA ILE A 61 26.43 22.54 -8.28
C ILE A 61 26.14 22.15 -6.82
N PHE A 62 27.12 21.54 -6.12
CA PHE A 62 26.95 21.17 -4.73
C PHE A 62 26.76 22.36 -3.80
N LEU A 63 27.56 23.42 -4.01
CA LEU A 63 27.40 24.65 -3.24
C LEU A 63 26.05 25.32 -3.51
N GLY A 64 25.60 25.33 -4.78
CA GLY A 64 24.31 25.87 -5.15
C GLY A 64 23.14 25.10 -4.48
N LEU A 65 23.22 23.76 -4.42
CA LEU A 65 22.25 22.94 -3.69
C LEU A 65 22.25 23.28 -2.20
N PHE A 66 23.42 23.41 -1.58
CA PHE A 66 23.55 23.77 -0.18
C PHE A 66 22.97 25.16 0.13
N LEU A 67 23.28 26.15 -0.70
CA LEU A 67 22.74 27.49 -0.59
C LEU A 67 21.20 27.50 -0.79
N LEU A 68 20.70 26.70 -1.73
CA LEU A 68 19.26 26.58 -1.97
C LEU A 68 18.54 26.08 -0.71
N ILE A 69 19.09 25.09 0.00
CA ILE A 69 18.53 24.59 1.25
C ILE A 69 18.46 25.70 2.30
N ILE A 70 19.53 26.48 2.44
CA ILE A 70 19.60 27.60 3.38
C ILE A 70 18.59 28.69 2.99
N VAL A 71 18.49 29.01 1.70
CA VAL A 71 17.54 30.00 1.19
C VAL A 71 16.10 29.56 1.45
N ILE A 72 15.74 28.29 1.16
CA ILE A 72 14.41 27.76 1.46
C ILE A 72 14.13 27.87 2.96
N GLU A 73 15.06 27.43 3.80
CA GLU A 73 14.90 27.49 5.26
C GLU A 73 14.69 28.91 5.74
N PHE A 74 15.51 29.85 5.26
CA PHE A 74 15.44 31.26 5.67
C PHE A 74 14.14 31.94 5.22
N PHE A 75 13.75 31.78 3.95
CA PHE A 75 12.55 32.43 3.40
C PHE A 75 11.23 31.77 3.81
N THR A 76 11.25 30.52 4.27
CA THR A 76 10.07 29.84 4.81
C THR A 76 9.98 29.95 6.32
N GLY A 77 10.99 30.48 6.98
CA GLY A 77 11.04 30.67 8.41
C GLY A 77 10.64 32.07 8.82
N GLU A 78 9.86 32.18 9.88
CA GLU A 78 9.47 33.46 10.50
C GLU A 78 10.47 33.87 11.58
N TYR A 79 11.76 33.65 11.34
CA TYR A 79 12.83 33.88 12.33
C TYR A 79 12.88 35.30 12.89
N MET A 80 12.45 36.29 12.11
CA MET A 80 12.52 37.70 12.50
C MET A 80 11.22 38.24 13.11
N PHE A 81 10.09 37.58 12.87
CA PHE A 81 8.75 38.09 13.30
C PHE A 81 8.17 37.31 14.49
N ALA A 82 8.50 36.04 14.63
CA ALA A 82 7.96 35.18 15.68
C ALA A 82 8.41 35.58 17.09
N LEU A 83 9.65 36.06 17.24
CA LEU A 83 10.19 36.49 18.51
C LEU A 83 9.43 37.72 19.09
N ASP A 84 8.94 38.59 18.22
CA ASP A 84 8.22 39.80 18.61
C ASP A 84 6.78 39.54 19.06
N GLU A 85 6.12 38.51 18.47
CA GLU A 85 4.77 38.10 18.87
C GLU A 85 4.76 37.27 20.17
N ILE A 86 5.71 36.35 20.32
CA ILE A 86 5.83 35.53 21.54
C ILE A 86 6.13 36.40 22.79
N ALA A 87 6.96 37.41 22.62
CA ALA A 87 7.23 38.36 23.68
C ALA A 87 6.02 39.23 24.10
N ARG A 88 4.99 39.29 23.25
CA ARG A 88 3.78 40.10 23.50
C ARG A 88 2.64 39.33 24.17
N PHE A 89 2.73 38.00 24.28
CA PHE A 89 1.73 37.20 24.97
C PHE A 89 2.13 36.98 26.45
N PRO A 90 1.66 37.82 27.37
CA PRO A 90 1.89 37.59 28.80
C PRO A 90 1.19 36.28 29.20
N ALA A 91 1.76 35.60 30.18
CA ALA A 91 1.08 34.46 30.78
C ALA A 91 -0.29 34.94 31.32
N ASP A 92 -1.35 34.15 31.01
CA ASP A 92 -2.67 34.40 31.58
C ASP A 92 -2.57 34.46 33.11
N PRO A 93 -3.38 35.28 33.80
CA PRO A 93 -3.45 35.28 35.27
C PRO A 93 -3.66 33.90 35.89
N GLY A 94 -4.18 32.91 35.11
CA GLY A 94 -4.27 31.50 35.50
C GLY A 94 -3.00 30.68 35.30
N GLY A 95 -1.89 31.27 34.85
CA GLY A 95 -0.63 30.57 34.58
C GLY A 95 -0.58 29.77 33.31
N GLN A 96 -1.56 29.95 32.44
CA GLN A 96 -1.61 29.25 31.14
C GLN A 96 -0.78 30.03 30.11
N ILE A 97 0.19 29.37 29.52
CA ILE A 97 1.06 29.93 28.49
C ILE A 97 0.56 29.47 27.13
N TYR A 98 0.23 30.43 26.26
CA TYR A 98 -0.15 30.16 24.90
C TYR A 98 1.10 30.10 24.04
N PHE A 99 1.40 28.95 23.47
CA PHE A 99 2.56 28.75 22.59
C PHE A 99 2.15 28.69 21.14
N ILE A 100 2.75 29.55 20.34
CA ILE A 100 2.77 29.47 18.90
C ILE A 100 4.12 28.85 18.54
N ARG A 101 4.11 27.63 17.99
CA ARG A 101 5.34 26.94 17.54
C ARG A 101 5.73 27.42 16.15
N ASP A 102 6.24 28.62 16.01
CA ASP A 102 6.70 29.14 14.73
C ASP A 102 8.25 29.26 14.63
N TYR A 103 8.95 28.35 15.29
CA TYR A 103 10.41 28.34 15.19
C TYR A 103 10.86 27.52 13.99
N GLY A 104 11.65 28.15 13.12
CA GLY A 104 12.30 27.53 12.00
C GLY A 104 11.53 27.63 10.70
N GLY A 105 12.24 27.39 9.59
CA GLY A 105 11.69 27.32 8.26
C GLY A 105 11.17 25.92 7.92
N PHE A 106 11.11 25.63 6.62
CA PHE A 106 10.53 24.42 6.08
C PHE A 106 11.16 23.15 6.67
N PHE A 107 12.50 23.07 6.74
CA PHE A 107 13.21 21.89 7.21
C PHE A 107 13.20 21.75 8.74
N LEU A 108 13.61 22.79 9.46
CA LEU A 108 13.71 22.71 10.92
C LEU A 108 12.35 22.54 11.56
N ARG A 109 11.34 23.31 11.15
CA ARG A 109 9.97 23.20 11.68
C ARG A 109 9.35 21.84 11.35
N GLY A 110 9.57 21.31 10.13
CA GLY A 110 9.07 19.99 9.73
C GLY A 110 9.67 18.87 10.57
N LEU A 111 10.99 18.80 10.69
CA LEU A 111 11.66 17.78 11.50
C LEU A 111 11.33 17.93 12.98
N TRP A 112 11.40 19.15 13.53
CA TRP A 112 11.07 19.41 14.91
C TRP A 112 9.62 19.03 15.25
N GLY A 113 8.66 19.42 14.39
CA GLY A 113 7.24 19.08 14.55
C GLY A 113 7.00 17.56 14.54
N LEU A 114 7.74 16.81 13.72
CA LEU A 114 7.66 15.36 13.66
C LEU A 114 8.15 14.70 14.97
N PHE A 115 9.30 15.13 15.48
CA PHE A 115 9.88 14.55 16.70
C PHE A 115 9.15 14.99 17.98
N THR A 116 8.57 16.17 17.99
CA THR A 116 7.84 16.73 19.15
C THR A 116 6.31 16.60 19.04
N LEU A 117 5.83 15.70 18.17
CA LEU A 117 4.42 15.46 17.98
C LEU A 117 3.72 15.10 19.30
N GLY A 118 2.66 15.86 19.64
CA GLY A 118 1.92 15.68 20.89
C GLY A 118 2.56 16.26 22.14
N GLN A 119 3.73 16.85 22.05
CA GLN A 119 4.28 17.65 23.14
C GLN A 119 3.58 19.01 23.14
N VAL A 120 2.65 19.18 24.04
CA VAL A 120 1.98 20.48 24.26
C VAL A 120 2.85 21.32 25.17
N VAL A 121 3.18 22.50 24.71
CA VAL A 121 3.74 23.55 25.56
C VAL A 121 2.70 24.67 25.55
N GLY A 122 1.58 24.46 26.27
CA GLY A 122 0.50 25.44 26.40
C GLY A 122 -0.87 24.98 25.85
N GLN A 123 -1.89 25.80 25.99
CA GLN A 123 -3.23 25.55 25.46
C GLN A 123 -3.27 25.75 23.95
N THR A 124 -4.00 24.86 23.27
CA THR A 124 -4.33 25.03 21.87
C THR A 124 -5.41 26.10 21.74
N ILE A 125 -5.10 27.22 21.08
CA ILE A 125 -6.07 28.27 20.81
C ILE A 125 -6.91 27.87 19.60
N TYR A 126 -8.23 27.89 19.76
CA TYR A 126 -9.17 27.45 18.74
C TYR A 126 -9.50 28.57 17.74
N ARG A 127 -9.79 28.16 16.50
CA ARG A 127 -10.26 29.05 15.46
C ARG A 127 -11.48 29.86 15.92
N GLY A 128 -11.39 31.19 15.83
CA GLY A 128 -12.48 32.10 16.15
C GLY A 128 -12.74 32.27 17.66
N GLN A 129 -11.90 31.68 18.52
CA GLN A 129 -12.00 31.93 19.95
C GLN A 129 -11.54 33.35 20.23
N PHE A 130 -12.44 34.12 20.84
CA PHE A 130 -12.09 35.43 21.39
C PHE A 130 -11.30 35.23 22.70
N VAL A 131 -10.09 35.72 22.74
CA VAL A 131 -9.26 35.67 23.94
C VAL A 131 -9.36 37.03 24.61
N GLU A 132 -10.15 37.11 25.67
CA GLU A 132 -10.40 38.38 26.43
C GLU A 132 -9.10 39.08 26.86
N THR A 133 -8.10 38.30 27.26
CA THR A 133 -6.79 38.83 27.70
C THR A 133 -6.09 39.65 26.62
N PHE A 134 -6.35 39.37 25.34
CA PHE A 134 -5.73 40.07 24.21
C PHE A 134 -6.67 40.97 23.44
N ASN A 135 -7.95 40.97 23.79
CA ASN A 135 -9.01 41.69 23.07
C ASN A 135 -8.95 41.49 21.54
N LYS A 136 -8.60 40.27 21.11
CA LYS A 136 -8.43 39.88 19.70
C LYS A 136 -8.95 38.48 19.47
N ASN A 137 -9.59 38.30 18.32
CA ASN A 137 -9.79 36.97 17.73
C ASN A 137 -8.47 36.47 17.16
N ILE A 138 -7.95 35.38 17.69
CA ILE A 138 -6.72 34.78 17.19
C ILE A 138 -7.04 33.95 15.95
N PRO A 139 -6.43 34.25 14.79
CA PRO A 139 -6.64 33.46 13.59
C PRO A 139 -6.18 32.02 13.82
N TRP A 140 -6.99 31.07 13.41
CA TRP A 140 -6.67 29.64 13.53
C TRP A 140 -5.39 29.19 12.79
N LEU A 141 -4.90 30.02 11.87
CA LEU A 141 -3.64 29.81 11.14
C LEU A 141 -2.40 29.86 12.04
N THR A 142 -2.52 30.43 13.24
CA THR A 142 -1.40 30.58 14.18
C THR A 142 -1.22 29.40 15.13
N ALA A 143 -2.18 28.45 15.19
CA ALA A 143 -2.07 27.26 16.01
C ALA A 143 -1.50 26.08 15.20
N ASP A 144 -0.51 25.41 15.75
CA ASP A 144 0.04 24.19 15.14
C ASP A 144 -1.01 23.07 15.14
N ASN A 145 -1.36 22.62 13.93
CA ASN A 145 -2.20 21.46 13.74
C ASN A 145 -1.33 20.20 13.69
N SER A 146 -1.52 19.27 14.63
CA SER A 146 -0.68 18.08 14.73
C SER A 146 -0.74 17.17 13.50
N VAL A 147 -1.84 17.15 12.72
CA VAL A 147 -1.92 16.42 11.45
C VAL A 147 -1.02 17.09 10.40
N THR A 148 -1.07 18.42 10.35
CA THR A 148 -0.22 19.21 9.43
C THR A 148 1.25 19.04 9.79
N LEU A 149 1.59 19.03 11.09
CA LEU A 149 2.94 18.78 11.57
C LEU A 149 3.44 17.39 11.17
N LEU A 150 2.62 16.37 11.35
CA LEU A 150 2.96 15.00 10.95
C LEU A 150 3.19 14.92 9.43
N GLY A 151 2.26 15.46 8.62
CA GLY A 151 2.36 15.45 7.16
C GLY A 151 3.55 16.26 6.64
N ARG A 152 3.73 17.48 7.12
CA ARG A 152 4.87 18.35 6.78
C ARG A 152 6.19 17.69 7.20
N GLY A 153 6.24 17.20 8.44
CA GLY A 153 7.42 16.55 8.98
C GLY A 153 7.84 15.32 8.18
N LEU A 154 6.88 14.54 7.71
CA LEU A 154 7.15 13.39 6.85
C LEU A 154 7.71 13.81 5.48
N ILE A 155 7.10 14.80 4.83
CA ILE A 155 7.59 15.33 3.55
C ILE A 155 9.03 15.82 3.72
N VAL A 156 9.29 16.60 4.76
CA VAL A 156 10.62 17.12 5.07
C VAL A 156 11.60 15.98 5.36
N LEU A 157 11.18 14.95 6.09
CA LEU A 157 12.01 13.78 6.39
C LEU A 157 12.44 13.07 5.08
N VAL A 158 11.50 12.82 4.18
CA VAL A 158 11.78 12.18 2.88
C VAL A 158 12.76 13.03 2.05
N ILE A 159 12.51 14.33 1.96
CA ILE A 159 13.42 15.25 1.25
C ILE A 159 14.79 15.27 1.92
N THR A 160 14.86 15.34 3.25
CA THR A 160 16.11 15.35 4.03
C THR A 160 16.92 14.06 3.81
N VAL A 161 16.28 12.90 3.74
CA VAL A 161 16.96 11.63 3.43
C VAL A 161 17.59 11.67 2.04
N VAL A 162 16.89 12.20 1.03
CA VAL A 162 17.44 12.38 -0.32
C VAL A 162 18.64 13.37 -0.31
N LEU A 163 18.47 14.50 0.36
CA LEU A 163 19.53 15.51 0.49
C LEU A 163 20.75 14.98 1.25
N LEU A 164 20.52 14.15 2.28
CA LEU A 164 21.60 13.47 2.99
C LEU A 164 22.35 12.49 2.09
N GLY A 165 21.65 11.79 1.21
CA GLY A 165 22.26 10.97 0.16
C GLY A 165 23.19 11.78 -0.75
N PHE A 166 22.73 12.94 -1.22
CA PHE A 166 23.57 13.87 -2.00
C PHE A 166 24.73 14.42 -1.20
N TYR A 167 24.52 14.72 0.08
CA TYR A 167 25.58 15.20 0.97
C TYR A 167 26.68 14.14 1.18
N ILE A 168 26.30 12.89 1.44
CA ILE A 168 27.24 11.77 1.56
C ILE A 168 27.98 11.56 0.23
N TYR A 169 27.24 11.58 -0.90
CA TYR A 169 27.83 11.46 -2.22
C TYR A 169 28.87 12.56 -2.48
N ASN A 170 28.58 13.83 -2.13
CA ASN A 170 29.49 14.94 -2.24
C ASN A 170 30.82 14.70 -1.48
N ILE A 171 30.76 14.16 -0.25
CA ILE A 171 31.94 13.87 0.57
C ILE A 171 32.77 12.73 -0.04
N VAL A 172 32.09 11.62 -0.40
CA VAL A 172 32.73 10.44 -1.00
C VAL A 172 33.37 10.77 -2.34
N ASP A 173 32.71 11.57 -3.13
CA ASP A 173 33.21 12.02 -4.43
C ASP A 173 34.45 12.91 -4.30
N ALA A 174 34.44 13.86 -3.36
CA ALA A 174 35.61 14.70 -3.08
C ALA A 174 36.82 13.86 -2.66
N TYR A 175 36.62 12.83 -1.84
CA TYR A 175 37.62 11.87 -1.42
C TYR A 175 38.20 11.09 -2.60
N LYS A 176 37.31 10.40 -3.35
CA LYS A 176 37.71 9.55 -4.49
C LYS A 176 38.45 10.34 -5.56
N THR A 177 37.87 11.47 -5.96
CA THR A 177 38.50 12.33 -6.97
C THR A 177 39.92 12.79 -6.55
N ARG A 178 40.11 13.14 -5.27
CA ARG A 178 41.47 13.55 -4.81
C ARG A 178 42.44 12.39 -4.80
N LYS A 179 41.99 11.20 -4.45
CA LYS A 179 42.76 9.95 -4.51
C LYS A 179 43.22 9.68 -5.96
N ASP A 180 42.28 9.79 -6.91
CA ASP A 180 42.58 9.58 -8.34
C ASP A 180 43.57 10.62 -8.88
N ILE A 181 43.44 11.91 -8.49
CA ILE A 181 44.40 12.97 -8.83
C ILE A 181 45.79 12.63 -8.30
N ASN A 182 45.88 12.18 -7.06
CA ASN A 182 47.16 11.81 -6.46
C ASN A 182 47.80 10.57 -7.13
N ALA A 183 46.98 9.73 -7.78
CA ALA A 183 47.41 8.60 -8.60
C ALA A 183 47.74 8.98 -10.06
N GLY A 184 47.67 10.29 -10.42
CA GLY A 184 48.00 10.79 -11.74
C GLY A 184 46.83 10.93 -12.73
N ALA A 185 45.60 10.75 -12.27
CA ALA A 185 44.42 10.90 -13.14
C ALA A 185 44.15 12.37 -13.48
N GLU A 186 43.88 12.63 -14.76
CA GLU A 186 43.46 13.95 -15.21
C GLU A 186 42.02 14.26 -14.77
N VAL A 187 41.80 15.46 -14.27
CA VAL A 187 40.49 15.95 -13.86
C VAL A 187 39.72 16.51 -15.03
N GLU A 188 38.61 15.91 -15.34
CA GLU A 188 37.71 16.48 -16.34
C GLU A 188 37.04 17.76 -15.82
N THR A 189 37.11 18.83 -16.58
CA THR A 189 36.58 20.13 -16.19
C THR A 189 35.68 20.73 -17.28
N GLY A 190 34.76 21.61 -16.87
CA GLY A 190 33.99 22.46 -17.77
C GLY A 190 33.06 21.68 -18.72
N LYS A 191 33.12 22.04 -20.02
CA LYS A 191 32.21 21.47 -21.05
C LYS A 191 32.37 19.96 -21.24
N LYS A 192 33.59 19.41 -21.08
CA LYS A 192 33.84 17.96 -21.23
C LYS A 192 33.14 17.18 -20.13
N TYR A 193 33.22 17.67 -18.88
CA TYR A 193 32.47 17.10 -17.74
C TYR A 193 30.94 17.15 -17.96
N LEU A 194 30.42 18.30 -18.42
CA LEU A 194 28.99 18.46 -18.71
C LEU A 194 28.49 17.49 -19.78
N LYS A 195 29.26 17.31 -20.86
CA LYS A 195 28.92 16.38 -21.93
C LYS A 195 28.87 14.94 -21.41
N ARG A 196 29.88 14.54 -20.62
CA ARG A 196 29.90 13.22 -20.00
C ARG A 196 28.73 13.02 -19.00
N LEU A 197 28.52 14.00 -18.13
CA LEU A 197 27.41 13.99 -17.18
C LEU A 197 26.08 13.81 -17.91
N TRP A 198 25.85 14.54 -19.00
CA TRP A 198 24.65 14.43 -19.79
C TRP A 198 24.51 13.02 -20.41
N THR A 199 25.60 12.48 -20.97
CA THR A 199 25.55 11.14 -21.59
C THR A 199 25.35 10.04 -20.58
N ASP A 200 26.09 10.06 -19.46
CA ASP A 200 26.05 8.99 -18.45
C ASP A 200 24.80 9.09 -17.57
N MET A 201 24.31 10.31 -17.32
CA MET A 201 23.15 10.56 -16.45
C MET A 201 21.83 10.67 -17.22
N PHE A 202 21.84 10.67 -18.55
CA PHE A 202 20.64 10.83 -19.36
C PHE A 202 19.51 9.84 -19.00
N PRO A 203 19.79 8.52 -18.81
CA PRO A 203 18.75 7.59 -18.39
C PRO A 203 18.12 7.96 -17.04
N TYR A 204 18.94 8.43 -16.11
CA TYR A 204 18.46 8.83 -14.77
C TYR A 204 17.69 10.16 -14.84
N ILE A 205 18.13 11.13 -15.66
CA ILE A 205 17.43 12.41 -15.85
C ILE A 205 16.00 12.20 -16.36
N ILE A 206 15.80 11.26 -17.30
CA ILE A 206 14.45 10.91 -17.81
C ILE A 206 13.60 10.27 -16.70
N LEU A 207 14.20 9.52 -15.79
CA LEU A 207 13.48 8.88 -14.70
C LEU A 207 13.12 9.84 -13.55
N VAL A 208 13.82 10.98 -13.40
CA VAL A 208 13.61 11.92 -12.29
C VAL A 208 12.16 12.38 -12.15
N PRO A 209 11.42 12.81 -13.20
CA PRO A 209 10.02 13.19 -13.05
C PRO A 209 9.14 12.07 -12.49
N SER A 210 9.33 10.84 -12.99
CA SER A 210 8.58 9.67 -12.52
C SER A 210 8.94 9.32 -11.07
N LEU A 211 10.22 9.40 -10.71
CA LEU A 211 10.67 9.18 -9.33
C LEU A 211 10.08 10.20 -8.36
N ILE A 212 10.04 11.47 -8.75
CA ILE A 212 9.41 12.53 -7.96
C ILE A 212 7.92 12.23 -7.77
N MET A 213 7.21 11.85 -8.84
CA MET A 213 5.79 11.47 -8.75
C MET A 213 5.59 10.28 -7.81
N ILE A 214 6.38 9.22 -7.94
CA ILE A 214 6.31 8.06 -7.04
C ILE A 214 6.60 8.47 -5.60
N MET A 215 7.60 9.32 -5.38
CA MET A 215 7.97 9.78 -4.04
C MET A 215 6.82 10.53 -3.37
N PHE A 216 6.20 11.52 -4.06
CA PHE A 216 5.18 12.36 -3.45
C PHE A 216 3.78 11.74 -3.45
N PHE A 217 3.40 10.99 -4.49
CA PHE A 217 2.04 10.44 -4.60
C PHE A 217 1.90 8.99 -4.13
N THR A 218 3.02 8.27 -3.96
CA THR A 218 2.98 6.88 -3.48
C THR A 218 3.71 6.73 -2.15
N LEU A 219 4.99 7.11 -2.08
CA LEU A 219 5.81 6.86 -0.90
C LEU A 219 5.37 7.72 0.30
N VAL A 220 5.10 9.01 0.11
CA VAL A 220 4.69 9.90 1.22
C VAL A 220 3.34 9.48 1.81
N PRO A 221 2.25 9.25 1.05
CA PRO A 221 0.99 8.75 1.62
C PRO A 221 1.12 7.36 2.27
N PHE A 222 1.94 6.47 1.70
CA PHE A 222 2.22 5.17 2.30
C PHE A 222 2.91 5.31 3.66
N LEU A 223 3.97 6.10 3.75
CA LEU A 223 4.67 6.37 5.00
C LEU A 223 3.79 7.10 6.02
N PHE A 224 2.93 8.03 5.56
CA PHE A 224 1.96 8.68 6.43
C PHE A 224 1.01 7.68 7.08
N SER A 225 0.40 6.80 6.28
CA SER A 225 -0.45 5.72 6.78
C SER A 225 0.31 4.78 7.72
N PHE A 226 1.58 4.47 7.40
CA PHE A 226 2.43 3.66 8.25
C PHE A 226 2.68 4.32 9.61
N LEU A 227 3.02 5.62 9.63
CA LEU A 227 3.29 6.36 10.86
C LEU A 227 2.04 6.52 11.74
N LEU A 228 0.85 6.63 11.14
CA LEU A 228 -0.40 6.71 11.89
C LEU A 228 -0.62 5.52 12.82
N ALA A 229 -0.12 4.32 12.47
CA ALA A 229 -0.20 3.14 13.32
C ALA A 229 0.48 3.30 14.69
N PHE A 230 1.47 4.19 14.77
CA PHE A 230 2.24 4.49 15.98
C PHE A 230 1.73 5.73 16.73
N THR A 231 0.60 6.28 16.30
CA THR A 231 -0.05 7.45 16.90
C THR A 231 -1.38 7.07 17.55
N ASN A 232 -1.95 8.01 18.31
CA ASN A 232 -3.28 7.89 18.89
C ASN A 232 -4.39 8.46 17.98
N TYR A 233 -4.16 8.65 16.67
CA TYR A 233 -5.09 9.37 15.80
C TYR A 233 -6.37 8.62 15.53
N THR A 234 -7.47 9.13 16.10
CA THR A 234 -8.85 8.64 15.88
C THR A 234 -9.80 9.84 15.77
N TYR A 235 -11.00 9.63 15.23
CA TYR A 235 -12.04 10.68 15.15
C TYR A 235 -12.41 11.30 16.50
N ARG A 236 -12.38 10.51 17.58
CA ARG A 236 -12.67 11.01 18.94
C ARG A 236 -11.63 11.98 19.46
N LEU A 237 -10.46 11.96 18.86
CA LEU A 237 -9.46 12.99 19.04
C LEU A 237 -9.75 14.11 18.03
N GLN A 238 -10.91 14.78 18.23
CA GLN A 238 -11.27 15.90 17.37
C GLN A 238 -10.25 17.02 17.55
N LEU A 239 -9.54 17.29 16.47
CA LEU A 239 -8.80 18.53 16.35
C LEU A 239 -9.82 19.69 16.43
N PRO A 240 -9.57 20.71 17.24
CA PRO A 240 -8.28 21.06 17.84
C PRO A 240 -8.08 20.60 19.29
N ASN A 241 -9.03 19.89 19.91
CA ASN A 241 -9.07 19.65 21.34
C ASN A 241 -7.98 18.69 21.85
N VAL A 242 -7.54 17.74 21.03
CA VAL A 242 -6.54 16.77 21.43
C VAL A 242 -5.48 16.65 20.34
N LEU A 243 -4.22 16.77 20.73
CA LEU A 243 -3.09 16.62 19.81
C LEU A 243 -2.83 15.16 19.51
N ILE A 244 -2.49 14.87 18.26
CA ILE A 244 -1.90 13.60 17.88
C ILE A 244 -0.54 13.47 18.56
N ARG A 245 -0.31 12.34 19.22
CA ARG A 245 0.95 12.03 19.88
C ARG A 245 1.47 10.67 19.49
N TRP A 246 2.76 10.47 19.60
CA TRP A 246 3.36 9.15 19.46
C TRP A 246 2.96 8.27 20.64
N VAL A 247 2.40 7.09 20.35
CA VAL A 247 2.06 6.06 21.35
C VAL A 247 2.89 4.77 21.13
N GLY A 248 3.79 4.78 20.16
CA GLY A 248 4.60 3.61 19.85
C GLY A 248 3.75 2.40 19.47
N PHE A 249 3.97 1.27 20.13
CA PHE A 249 3.27 0.01 19.87
C PHE A 249 1.97 -0.19 20.66
N ASP A 250 1.43 0.81 21.33
CA ASP A 250 0.26 0.62 22.19
C ASP A 250 -1.00 0.23 21.39
N THR A 251 -1.18 0.77 20.18
CA THR A 251 -2.27 0.34 19.29
C THR A 251 -2.13 -1.13 18.87
N PHE A 252 -0.91 -1.61 18.63
CA PHE A 252 -0.65 -3.02 18.34
C PHE A 252 -0.96 -3.90 19.56
N LYS A 253 -0.55 -3.48 20.75
CA LYS A 253 -0.87 -4.18 22.02
C LYS A 253 -2.37 -4.25 22.26
N LEU A 254 -3.12 -3.17 21.96
CA LEU A 254 -4.57 -3.14 22.07
C LEU A 254 -5.21 -4.24 21.19
N ILE A 255 -4.80 -4.34 19.92
CA ILE A 255 -5.36 -5.30 18.98
C ILE A 255 -5.02 -6.75 19.38
N VAL A 256 -3.79 -7.01 19.78
CA VAL A 256 -3.34 -8.35 20.17
C VAL A 256 -3.81 -8.74 21.58
N GLY A 257 -3.90 -7.77 22.49
CA GLY A 257 -4.29 -7.98 23.89
C GLY A 257 -5.80 -8.10 24.12
N ASP A 258 -6.63 -7.51 23.24
CA ASP A 258 -8.08 -7.64 23.31
C ASP A 258 -8.56 -8.83 22.48
N ALA A 259 -9.04 -9.86 23.15
CA ALA A 259 -9.54 -11.08 22.50
C ALA A 259 -10.69 -10.81 21.50
N GLY A 260 -11.45 -9.72 21.68
CA GLY A 260 -12.52 -9.31 20.77
C GLY A 260 -11.97 -8.80 19.44
N TRP A 261 -11.01 -7.89 19.47
CA TRP A 261 -10.34 -7.37 18.27
C TRP A 261 -9.62 -8.48 17.51
N LEU A 262 -8.90 -9.35 18.23
CA LEU A 262 -8.19 -10.46 17.62
C LEU A 262 -9.13 -11.46 16.95
N ARG A 263 -10.26 -11.81 17.61
CA ARG A 263 -11.27 -12.73 17.05
C ARG A 263 -11.91 -12.16 15.79
N MET A 264 -12.30 -10.89 15.79
CA MET A 264 -12.87 -10.25 14.62
C MET A 264 -11.88 -10.14 13.47
N PHE A 265 -10.64 -9.77 13.77
CA PHE A 265 -9.57 -9.78 12.78
C PHE A 265 -9.36 -11.17 12.15
N ALA A 266 -9.25 -12.20 12.97
CA ALA A 266 -9.09 -13.57 12.49
C ALA A 266 -10.29 -14.03 11.64
N GLY A 267 -11.50 -13.63 12.01
CA GLY A 267 -12.72 -13.90 11.23
C GLY A 267 -12.71 -13.25 9.86
N VAL A 268 -12.40 -11.94 9.80
CA VAL A 268 -12.30 -11.19 8.53
C VAL A 268 -11.13 -11.70 7.68
N LEU A 269 -9.99 -11.98 8.29
CA LEU A 269 -8.83 -12.56 7.60
C LEU A 269 -9.18 -13.92 6.98
N SER A 270 -9.79 -14.82 7.75
CA SER A 270 -10.19 -16.15 7.27
C SER A 270 -11.18 -16.03 6.11
N TRP A 271 -12.18 -15.15 6.23
CA TRP A 271 -13.13 -14.90 5.15
C TRP A 271 -12.43 -14.30 3.91
N THR A 272 -11.49 -13.39 4.09
CA THR A 272 -10.71 -12.80 2.98
C THR A 272 -9.99 -13.90 2.18
N PHE A 273 -9.37 -14.87 2.88
CA PHE A 273 -8.73 -16.02 2.23
C PHE A 273 -9.72 -16.90 1.51
N ILE A 274 -10.82 -17.27 2.17
CA ILE A 274 -11.88 -18.11 1.57
C ILE A 274 -12.42 -17.42 0.32
N TYR A 275 -12.74 -16.12 0.42
CA TYR A 275 -13.23 -15.34 -0.71
C TYR A 275 -12.21 -15.31 -1.87
N ALA A 276 -10.95 -15.01 -1.59
CA ALA A 276 -9.91 -14.92 -2.62
C ALA A 276 -9.67 -16.27 -3.31
N ILE A 277 -9.60 -17.36 -2.55
CA ILE A 277 -9.43 -18.72 -3.10
C ILE A 277 -10.66 -19.14 -3.90
N MET A 278 -11.84 -19.06 -3.31
CA MET A 278 -13.09 -19.51 -3.95
C MET A 278 -13.40 -18.70 -5.20
N SER A 279 -13.25 -17.37 -5.14
CA SER A 279 -13.41 -16.49 -6.31
C SER A 279 -12.45 -16.85 -7.43
N SER A 280 -11.14 -17.00 -7.13
CA SER A 280 -10.14 -17.28 -8.15
C SER A 280 -10.32 -18.67 -8.76
N PHE A 281 -10.61 -19.66 -7.92
CA PHE A 281 -10.84 -21.03 -8.35
C PHE A 281 -12.09 -21.13 -9.24
N THR A 282 -13.22 -20.59 -8.79
CA THR A 282 -14.49 -20.70 -9.53
C THR A 282 -14.46 -19.92 -10.85
N VAL A 283 -13.87 -18.72 -10.84
CA VAL A 283 -13.67 -17.92 -12.05
C VAL A 283 -12.78 -18.64 -13.07
N TYR A 284 -11.69 -19.26 -12.61
CA TYR A 284 -10.80 -20.06 -13.46
C TYR A 284 -11.53 -21.28 -14.06
N VAL A 285 -12.20 -22.04 -13.21
CA VAL A 285 -12.93 -23.27 -13.64
C VAL A 285 -14.03 -22.93 -14.64
N LEU A 286 -14.84 -21.90 -14.38
CA LEU A 286 -15.88 -21.48 -15.32
C LEU A 286 -15.29 -20.97 -16.63
N GLY A 287 -14.21 -20.17 -16.58
CA GLY A 287 -13.50 -19.69 -17.76
C GLY A 287 -12.90 -20.84 -18.59
N LEU A 288 -12.35 -21.87 -17.93
CA LEU A 288 -11.83 -23.08 -18.58
C LEU A 288 -12.97 -23.85 -19.29
N ILE A 289 -14.09 -24.06 -18.61
CA ILE A 289 -15.27 -24.73 -19.18
C ILE A 289 -15.77 -23.94 -20.40
N GLN A 290 -15.94 -22.63 -20.27
CA GLN A 290 -16.38 -21.76 -21.38
C GLN A 290 -15.42 -21.85 -22.58
N ALA A 291 -14.10 -21.78 -22.35
CA ALA A 291 -13.11 -21.88 -23.41
C ALA A 291 -13.19 -23.23 -24.16
N ILE A 292 -13.24 -24.34 -23.42
CA ILE A 292 -13.32 -25.70 -24.00
C ILE A 292 -14.60 -25.88 -24.78
N VAL A 293 -15.74 -25.44 -24.22
CA VAL A 293 -17.04 -25.58 -24.91
C VAL A 293 -17.06 -24.77 -26.19
N ILE A 294 -16.60 -23.51 -26.17
CA ILE A 294 -16.56 -22.65 -27.36
C ILE A 294 -15.62 -23.21 -28.44
N GLU A 295 -14.46 -23.76 -28.02
CA GLU A 295 -13.50 -24.35 -28.98
C GLU A 295 -13.94 -25.72 -29.52
N SER A 296 -14.95 -26.31 -28.92
CA SER A 296 -15.45 -27.61 -29.38
C SER A 296 -15.97 -27.56 -30.81
N LYS A 297 -15.96 -28.73 -31.48
CA LYS A 297 -16.47 -28.88 -32.86
C LYS A 297 -17.99 -28.70 -32.97
N PHE A 298 -18.71 -28.77 -31.87
CA PHE A 298 -20.17 -28.63 -31.80
C PHE A 298 -20.64 -27.19 -31.93
N VAL A 299 -19.78 -26.21 -31.59
CA VAL A 299 -20.12 -24.79 -31.64
C VAL A 299 -19.77 -24.22 -33.02
N LYS A 300 -20.81 -23.96 -33.82
CA LYS A 300 -20.65 -23.46 -35.20
C LYS A 300 -20.30 -21.96 -35.25
N VAL A 301 -20.87 -21.13 -34.40
CA VAL A 301 -20.74 -19.65 -34.40
C VAL A 301 -19.91 -19.19 -33.21
N LYS A 302 -18.65 -19.62 -33.14
CA LYS A 302 -17.73 -19.35 -32.03
C LYS A 302 -17.57 -17.87 -31.72
N LYS A 303 -17.47 -17.02 -32.74
CA LYS A 303 -17.30 -15.57 -32.60
C LYS A 303 -18.47 -14.93 -31.87
N PHE A 304 -19.69 -15.33 -32.20
CA PHE A 304 -20.90 -14.81 -31.54
C PHE A 304 -20.92 -15.14 -30.03
N TRP A 305 -20.68 -16.40 -29.68
CA TRP A 305 -20.66 -16.82 -28.28
C TRP A 305 -19.54 -16.15 -27.46
N ARG A 306 -18.34 -16.01 -28.05
CA ARG A 306 -17.26 -15.26 -27.43
C ARG A 306 -17.66 -13.82 -27.15
N THR A 307 -18.31 -13.16 -28.13
CA THR A 307 -18.77 -11.77 -27.98
C THR A 307 -19.78 -11.63 -26.86
N ILE A 308 -20.76 -12.54 -26.74
CA ILE A 308 -21.75 -12.49 -25.65
C ILE A 308 -21.10 -12.74 -24.28
N LEU A 309 -20.24 -13.76 -24.20
CA LEU A 309 -19.64 -14.15 -22.92
C LEU A 309 -18.59 -13.16 -22.42
N ILE A 310 -18.03 -12.30 -23.28
CA ILE A 310 -17.10 -11.24 -22.84
C ILE A 310 -17.79 -9.99 -22.33
N ILE A 311 -19.08 -9.78 -22.61
CA ILE A 311 -19.83 -8.58 -22.22
C ILE A 311 -19.69 -8.26 -20.72
N PRO A 312 -19.81 -9.23 -19.79
CA PRO A 312 -19.66 -8.96 -18.38
C PRO A 312 -18.33 -8.27 -18.00
N TRP A 313 -17.25 -8.67 -18.67
CA TRP A 313 -15.93 -8.12 -18.44
C TRP A 313 -15.69 -6.78 -19.14
N ALA A 314 -16.43 -6.51 -20.22
CA ALA A 314 -16.34 -5.25 -20.99
C ALA A 314 -17.08 -4.09 -20.27
N ILE A 315 -18.01 -4.37 -19.38
CA ILE A 315 -18.75 -3.36 -18.61
C ILE A 315 -17.91 -2.98 -17.37
N PRO A 316 -17.78 -1.68 -17.03
CA PRO A 316 -17.11 -1.28 -15.81
C PRO A 316 -17.69 -2.00 -14.57
N ALA A 317 -16.84 -2.72 -13.84
CA ALA A 317 -17.27 -3.59 -12.73
C ALA A 317 -18.13 -2.85 -11.68
N MET A 318 -17.81 -1.59 -11.37
CA MET A 318 -18.58 -0.76 -10.44
C MET A 318 -20.06 -0.65 -10.87
N ILE A 319 -20.33 -0.40 -12.15
CA ILE A 319 -21.70 -0.26 -12.68
C ILE A 319 -22.43 -1.59 -12.53
N SER A 320 -21.79 -2.69 -12.95
CA SER A 320 -22.37 -4.04 -12.83
C SER A 320 -22.70 -4.39 -11.37
N LEU A 321 -21.79 -4.11 -10.43
CA LEU A 321 -21.99 -4.39 -9.00
C LEU A 321 -23.17 -3.58 -8.43
N MET A 322 -23.30 -2.31 -8.79
CA MET A 322 -24.44 -1.47 -8.37
C MET A 322 -25.76 -1.97 -8.96
N VAL A 323 -25.77 -2.43 -10.21
CA VAL A 323 -26.95 -3.04 -10.83
C VAL A 323 -27.30 -4.33 -10.09
N PHE A 324 -26.35 -5.21 -9.81
CA PHE A 324 -26.60 -6.43 -9.06
C PHE A 324 -27.07 -6.16 -7.61
N LYS A 325 -26.57 -5.11 -6.96
CA LYS A 325 -27.10 -4.67 -5.67
C LYS A 325 -28.60 -4.41 -5.74
N ASN A 326 -29.06 -3.69 -6.78
CA ASN A 326 -30.49 -3.42 -6.98
C ASN A 326 -31.28 -4.67 -7.39
N VAL A 327 -30.69 -5.59 -8.19
CA VAL A 327 -31.32 -6.87 -8.56
C VAL A 327 -31.57 -7.74 -7.33
N PHE A 328 -30.61 -7.79 -6.40
CA PHE A 328 -30.65 -8.57 -5.16
C PHE A 328 -31.19 -7.78 -3.95
N ASP A 329 -31.72 -6.59 -4.17
CA ASP A 329 -32.45 -5.88 -3.12
C ASP A 329 -33.72 -6.62 -2.70
N THR A 330 -34.25 -6.33 -1.52
CA THR A 330 -35.47 -6.97 -1.00
C THR A 330 -36.67 -6.78 -1.94
N GLN A 331 -36.78 -5.63 -2.56
CA GLN A 331 -37.80 -5.33 -3.58
C GLN A 331 -37.26 -5.48 -5.01
N GLY A 332 -36.06 -6.01 -5.15
CA GLY A 332 -35.35 -6.12 -6.42
C GLY A 332 -35.90 -7.18 -7.36
N LEU A 333 -35.37 -7.17 -8.58
CA LEU A 333 -35.81 -8.02 -9.69
C LEU A 333 -35.74 -9.51 -9.34
N ALA A 334 -34.75 -9.96 -8.57
CA ALA A 334 -34.63 -11.36 -8.15
C ALA A 334 -35.90 -11.86 -7.39
N ASN A 335 -36.35 -11.10 -6.40
CA ASN A 335 -37.58 -11.43 -5.66
C ASN A 335 -38.83 -11.27 -6.50
N GLN A 336 -38.89 -10.23 -7.37
CA GLN A 336 -40.04 -10.04 -8.29
C GLN A 336 -40.22 -11.23 -9.23
N ILE A 337 -39.16 -11.78 -9.79
CA ILE A 337 -39.19 -12.98 -10.64
C ILE A 337 -39.67 -14.18 -9.83
N LEU A 338 -39.17 -14.39 -8.61
CA LEU A 338 -39.58 -15.51 -7.76
C LEU A 338 -41.05 -15.41 -7.38
N TYR A 339 -41.60 -14.22 -7.13
CA TYR A 339 -43.03 -14.03 -6.91
C TYR A 339 -43.86 -14.32 -8.18
N ALA A 340 -43.46 -13.76 -9.32
CA ALA A 340 -44.18 -13.93 -10.58
C ALA A 340 -44.20 -15.38 -11.06
N THR A 341 -43.18 -16.17 -10.71
CA THR A 341 -43.07 -17.60 -11.08
C THR A 341 -43.56 -18.55 -9.99
N ASN A 342 -44.10 -18.07 -8.88
CA ASN A 342 -44.46 -18.86 -7.67
C ASN A 342 -43.29 -19.69 -7.10
N MET A 343 -42.05 -19.31 -7.36
CA MET A 343 -40.85 -20.01 -6.90
C MET A 343 -40.30 -19.46 -5.57
N MET A 344 -40.95 -18.46 -4.97
CA MET A 344 -40.47 -17.82 -3.74
C MET A 344 -40.33 -18.84 -2.59
N GLN A 345 -41.38 -19.58 -2.29
CA GLN A 345 -41.39 -20.57 -1.20
C GLN A 345 -40.42 -21.74 -1.46
N PRO A 346 -40.43 -22.41 -2.64
CA PRO A 346 -39.48 -23.46 -2.94
C PRO A 346 -38.02 -23.02 -2.82
N VAL A 347 -37.68 -21.81 -3.33
CA VAL A 347 -36.31 -21.31 -3.29
C VAL A 347 -35.90 -20.91 -1.87
N SER A 348 -36.76 -20.21 -1.13
CA SER A 348 -36.49 -19.86 0.27
C SER A 348 -36.27 -21.11 1.15
N LYS A 349 -37.12 -22.14 0.96
CA LYS A 349 -36.94 -23.42 1.65
C LYS A 349 -35.61 -24.10 1.27
N PHE A 350 -35.29 -24.16 0.00
CA PHE A 350 -34.01 -24.72 -0.47
C PHE A 350 -32.81 -24.01 0.14
N LEU A 351 -32.82 -22.67 0.16
CA LEU A 351 -31.74 -21.88 0.75
C LEU A 351 -31.59 -22.08 2.25
N PHE A 352 -32.72 -22.30 2.95
CA PHE A 352 -32.76 -22.68 4.36
C PHE A 352 -32.20 -24.10 4.58
N ASP A 353 -32.65 -25.07 3.79
CA ASP A 353 -32.23 -26.47 3.91
C ASP A 353 -30.71 -26.67 3.68
N ILE A 354 -30.10 -25.88 2.80
CA ILE A 354 -28.65 -25.89 2.56
C ILE A 354 -27.86 -24.94 3.48
N GLY A 355 -28.50 -24.27 4.44
CA GLY A 355 -27.86 -23.44 5.47
C GLY A 355 -27.38 -22.07 5.01
N LEU A 356 -27.81 -21.60 3.84
CA LEU A 356 -27.52 -20.25 3.36
C LEU A 356 -28.40 -19.19 4.00
N GLN A 357 -29.58 -19.54 4.49
CA GLN A 357 -30.47 -18.68 5.27
C GLN A 357 -30.66 -19.23 6.69
N GLY A 358 -30.86 -18.33 7.65
CA GLY A 358 -31.18 -18.71 9.03
C GLY A 358 -32.68 -18.99 9.27
N ALA A 359 -33.54 -18.56 8.36
CA ALA A 359 -35.01 -18.76 8.40
C ALA A 359 -35.55 -18.80 6.97
N MET A 360 -36.78 -19.33 6.81
CA MET A 360 -37.50 -19.24 5.53
C MET A 360 -38.10 -17.83 5.39
N ASP A 361 -37.33 -16.96 4.70
CA ASP A 361 -37.70 -15.55 4.51
C ASP A 361 -38.63 -15.36 3.31
N ASN A 362 -39.58 -14.42 3.43
CA ASN A 362 -40.47 -14.00 2.36
C ASN A 362 -40.77 -12.49 2.50
N PRO A 363 -40.11 -11.60 1.75
CA PRO A 363 -39.15 -11.84 0.65
C PRO A 363 -37.77 -12.35 1.13
N ILE A 364 -36.99 -12.91 0.21
CA ILE A 364 -35.61 -13.33 0.49
C ILE A 364 -34.71 -12.12 0.67
N PHE A 365 -33.99 -12.08 1.78
CA PHE A 365 -33.00 -11.04 2.08
C PHE A 365 -31.61 -11.43 1.55
N TRP A 366 -31.39 -11.28 0.25
CA TRP A 366 -30.17 -11.73 -0.45
C TRP A 366 -28.88 -11.14 0.11
N LEU A 367 -28.88 -9.83 0.43
CA LEU A 367 -27.70 -9.10 0.87
C LEU A 367 -27.78 -8.64 2.32
N THR A 368 -28.97 -8.63 2.91
CA THR A 368 -29.24 -8.00 4.21
C THR A 368 -29.85 -8.98 5.22
N ALA A 369 -29.72 -10.29 4.97
CA ALA A 369 -30.29 -11.33 5.85
C ALA A 369 -29.93 -11.08 7.32
N ASN A 370 -30.93 -11.12 8.21
CA ASN A 370 -30.74 -10.84 9.61
C ASN A 370 -29.72 -11.82 10.23
N TYR A 371 -28.55 -11.30 10.56
CA TYR A 371 -27.47 -11.98 11.29
C TYR A 371 -26.86 -13.22 10.63
N ASN A 372 -27.26 -13.58 9.41
CA ASN A 372 -26.64 -14.66 8.63
C ASN A 372 -26.08 -14.13 7.31
N GLY A 373 -24.76 -13.97 7.23
CA GLY A 373 -24.08 -13.47 6.05
C GLY A 373 -23.79 -14.53 4.97
N ASN A 374 -24.17 -15.81 5.17
CA ASN A 374 -23.80 -16.86 4.24
C ASN A 374 -24.40 -16.65 2.85
N LEU A 375 -25.68 -16.23 2.78
CA LEU A 375 -26.34 -15.94 1.53
C LEU A 375 -25.68 -14.74 0.82
N ALA A 376 -25.39 -13.67 1.55
CA ALA A 376 -24.68 -12.50 1.00
C ALA A 376 -23.29 -12.87 0.50
N LYS A 377 -22.54 -13.71 1.21
CA LYS A 377 -21.24 -14.26 0.78
C LYS A 377 -21.36 -15.06 -0.52
N PHE A 378 -22.39 -15.90 -0.61
CA PHE A 378 -22.70 -16.67 -1.83
C PHE A 378 -22.99 -15.73 -3.01
N VAL A 379 -23.84 -14.71 -2.82
CA VAL A 379 -24.16 -13.72 -3.87
C VAL A 379 -22.92 -12.97 -4.32
N VAL A 380 -22.05 -12.55 -3.38
CA VAL A 380 -20.77 -11.91 -3.71
C VAL A 380 -19.90 -12.82 -4.59
N LEU A 381 -19.76 -14.09 -4.25
CA LEU A 381 -19.02 -15.07 -5.05
C LEU A 381 -19.64 -15.29 -6.43
N ALA A 382 -20.98 -15.40 -6.51
CA ALA A 382 -21.69 -15.61 -7.78
C ALA A 382 -21.57 -14.41 -8.73
N VAL A 383 -21.69 -13.19 -8.21
CA VAL A 383 -21.51 -11.97 -9.02
C VAL A 383 -20.06 -11.84 -9.47
N ASN A 384 -19.09 -12.11 -8.58
CA ASN A 384 -17.67 -12.08 -8.95
C ASN A 384 -17.33 -13.15 -10.00
N LEU A 385 -17.94 -14.33 -9.92
CA LEU A 385 -17.82 -15.39 -10.92
C LEU A 385 -18.28 -14.91 -12.30
N TRP A 386 -19.43 -14.24 -12.37
CA TRP A 386 -20.00 -13.71 -13.61
C TRP A 386 -19.10 -12.63 -14.23
N LEU A 387 -18.56 -11.73 -13.39
CA LEU A 387 -17.66 -10.67 -13.84
C LEU A 387 -16.29 -11.19 -14.29
N GLY A 388 -15.73 -12.16 -13.60
CA GLY A 388 -14.33 -12.57 -13.77
C GLY A 388 -14.10 -13.70 -14.78
N SER A 389 -15.08 -14.60 -14.97
CA SER A 389 -14.89 -15.80 -15.83
C SER A 389 -14.52 -15.49 -17.28
N PRO A 390 -14.99 -14.40 -17.94
CA PRO A 390 -14.63 -14.08 -19.32
C PRO A 390 -13.13 -13.83 -19.50
N TYR A 391 -12.45 -13.30 -18.50
CA TYR A 391 -11.00 -13.09 -18.57
C TYR A 391 -10.27 -14.42 -18.80
N PHE A 392 -10.55 -15.44 -17.99
CA PHE A 392 -9.91 -16.75 -18.16
C PHE A 392 -10.42 -17.48 -19.41
N MET A 393 -11.68 -17.30 -19.78
CA MET A 393 -12.19 -17.82 -21.06
C MET A 393 -11.34 -17.32 -22.23
N MET A 394 -11.07 -16.02 -22.31
CA MET A 394 -10.26 -15.44 -23.38
C MET A 394 -8.79 -15.87 -23.31
N LEU A 395 -8.21 -15.85 -22.12
CA LEU A 395 -6.82 -16.26 -21.90
C LEU A 395 -6.61 -17.74 -22.31
N ILE A 396 -7.47 -18.63 -21.85
CA ILE A 396 -7.38 -20.07 -22.12
C ILE A 396 -7.67 -20.35 -23.60
N THR A 397 -8.63 -19.64 -24.21
CA THR A 397 -8.86 -19.75 -25.65
C THR A 397 -7.59 -19.40 -26.43
N GLY A 398 -6.87 -18.34 -26.04
CA GLY A 398 -5.57 -18.01 -26.63
C GLY A 398 -4.57 -19.15 -26.52
N VAL A 399 -4.41 -19.73 -25.33
CA VAL A 399 -3.51 -20.88 -25.10
C VAL A 399 -3.93 -22.09 -25.95
N LEU A 400 -5.22 -22.42 -26.00
CA LEU A 400 -5.73 -23.56 -26.78
C LEU A 400 -5.39 -23.44 -28.28
N THR A 401 -5.37 -22.22 -28.82
CA THR A 401 -5.04 -22.00 -30.25
C THR A 401 -3.55 -22.16 -30.54
N THR A 402 -2.67 -22.13 -29.57
CA THR A 402 -1.22 -22.28 -29.73
C THR A 402 -0.74 -23.72 -29.54
N LEU A 403 -1.60 -24.62 -29.05
CA LEU A 403 -1.21 -26.01 -28.80
C LEU A 403 -0.98 -26.77 -30.15
N PRO A 404 0.17 -27.46 -30.30
CA PRO A 404 0.47 -28.21 -31.53
C PRO A 404 -0.52 -29.37 -31.75
N LYS A 405 -1.05 -29.48 -32.94
CA LYS A 405 -1.99 -30.56 -33.29
C LYS A 405 -1.33 -31.95 -33.30
N ASP A 406 -0.06 -32.00 -33.62
CA ASP A 406 0.73 -33.22 -33.66
C ASP A 406 0.72 -34.01 -32.36
N LEU A 407 0.64 -33.30 -31.20
CA LEU A 407 0.52 -33.96 -29.90
C LEU A 407 -0.78 -34.77 -29.76
N TYR A 408 -1.86 -34.27 -30.33
CA TYR A 408 -3.16 -34.95 -30.29
C TYR A 408 -3.25 -36.09 -31.31
N GLU A 409 -2.59 -35.92 -32.46
CA GLU A 409 -2.50 -36.95 -33.49
C GLU A 409 -1.68 -38.13 -33.00
N ALA A 410 -0.49 -37.89 -32.43
CA ALA A 410 0.33 -38.93 -31.83
C ALA A 410 -0.41 -39.66 -30.70
N ALA A 411 -1.05 -38.92 -29.77
CA ALA A 411 -1.82 -39.52 -28.69
C ALA A 411 -3.02 -40.35 -29.22
N SER A 412 -3.61 -39.98 -30.37
CA SER A 412 -4.70 -40.73 -30.98
C SER A 412 -4.19 -42.04 -31.61
N ILE A 413 -2.96 -42.04 -32.20
CA ILE A 413 -2.31 -43.24 -32.71
C ILE A 413 -2.00 -44.19 -31.53
N ASP A 414 -1.58 -43.67 -30.39
CA ASP A 414 -1.35 -44.43 -29.14
C ASP A 414 -2.66 -44.90 -28.46
N GLY A 415 -3.83 -44.67 -29.06
CA GLY A 415 -5.12 -45.12 -28.57
C GLY A 415 -5.68 -44.28 -27.37
N ALA A 416 -5.16 -43.10 -27.13
CA ALA A 416 -5.65 -42.24 -26.05
C ALA A 416 -7.06 -41.70 -26.34
N SER A 417 -7.97 -41.89 -25.39
CA SER A 417 -9.31 -41.29 -25.46
C SER A 417 -9.26 -39.75 -25.32
N ARG A 418 -10.30 -39.05 -25.79
CA ARG A 418 -10.41 -37.57 -25.66
C ARG A 418 -10.25 -37.07 -24.24
N TRP A 419 -10.76 -37.84 -23.26
CA TRP A 419 -10.61 -37.49 -21.83
C TRP A 419 -9.17 -37.64 -21.34
N GLN A 420 -8.46 -38.69 -21.82
CA GLN A 420 -7.04 -38.88 -21.52
C GLN A 420 -6.18 -37.78 -22.18
N GLN A 421 -6.49 -37.40 -23.42
CA GLN A 421 -5.82 -36.27 -24.10
C GLN A 421 -6.05 -34.96 -23.34
N PHE A 422 -7.30 -34.72 -22.86
CA PHE A 422 -7.59 -33.54 -22.04
C PHE A 422 -6.79 -33.54 -20.72
N GLN A 423 -6.83 -34.63 -19.96
CA GLN A 423 -6.19 -34.69 -18.64
C GLN A 423 -4.65 -34.68 -18.71
N ARG A 424 -4.06 -35.34 -19.70
CA ARG A 424 -2.60 -35.56 -19.77
C ARG A 424 -1.87 -34.56 -20.66
N ILE A 425 -2.55 -33.95 -21.64
CA ILE A 425 -1.94 -33.00 -22.58
C ILE A 425 -2.52 -31.61 -22.37
N THR A 426 -3.84 -31.43 -22.55
CA THR A 426 -4.46 -30.11 -22.62
C THR A 426 -4.40 -29.39 -21.27
N LEU A 427 -4.91 -30.01 -20.21
CA LEU A 427 -5.03 -29.38 -18.88
C LEU A 427 -3.67 -29.00 -18.29
N PRO A 428 -2.62 -29.86 -18.30
CA PRO A 428 -1.32 -29.48 -17.77
C PRO A 428 -0.66 -28.32 -18.52
N LEU A 429 -0.80 -28.28 -19.86
CA LEU A 429 -0.24 -27.20 -20.68
C LEU A 429 -0.97 -25.88 -20.42
N ILE A 430 -2.31 -25.90 -20.32
CA ILE A 430 -3.10 -24.71 -19.95
C ILE A 430 -2.69 -24.22 -18.55
N LEU A 431 -2.62 -25.13 -17.56
CA LEU A 431 -2.26 -24.75 -16.18
C LEU A 431 -0.88 -24.09 -16.12
N ARG A 432 0.12 -24.66 -16.81
CA ARG A 432 1.47 -24.06 -16.85
C ARG A 432 1.45 -22.67 -17.48
N ALA A 433 0.75 -22.49 -18.60
CA ALA A 433 0.68 -21.21 -19.30
C ALA A 433 -0.12 -20.14 -18.51
N THR A 434 -1.12 -20.55 -17.73
CA THR A 434 -2.03 -19.63 -17.03
C THR A 434 -1.72 -19.46 -15.55
N LEU A 435 -0.77 -20.22 -14.99
CA LEU A 435 -0.40 -20.17 -13.56
C LEU A 435 -0.07 -18.76 -13.07
N PRO A 436 0.71 -17.93 -13.78
CA PRO A 436 0.95 -16.55 -13.36
C PRO A 436 -0.34 -15.73 -13.25
N ALA A 437 -1.28 -15.90 -14.18
CA ALA A 437 -2.57 -15.23 -14.18
C ALA A 437 -3.46 -15.69 -13.01
N ILE A 438 -3.43 -16.97 -12.65
CA ILE A 438 -4.15 -17.50 -11.46
C ILE A 438 -3.63 -16.84 -10.18
N VAL A 439 -2.30 -16.76 -10.01
CA VAL A 439 -1.69 -16.10 -8.84
C VAL A 439 -2.04 -14.61 -8.79
N MET A 440 -1.99 -13.92 -9.93
CA MET A 440 -2.40 -12.51 -10.02
C MET A 440 -3.88 -12.33 -9.67
N THR A 441 -4.77 -13.22 -10.14
CA THR A 441 -6.21 -13.18 -9.85
C THR A 441 -6.49 -13.43 -8.36
N PHE A 442 -5.75 -14.34 -7.72
CA PHE A 442 -5.84 -14.52 -6.26
C PHE A 442 -5.46 -13.23 -5.52
N THR A 443 -4.35 -12.60 -5.89
CA THR A 443 -3.91 -11.33 -5.28
C THR A 443 -4.92 -10.22 -5.52
N PHE A 444 -5.50 -10.13 -6.72
CA PHE A 444 -6.56 -9.18 -7.04
C PHE A 444 -7.81 -9.40 -6.17
N ASN A 445 -8.30 -10.64 -6.09
CA ASN A 445 -9.48 -10.97 -5.28
C ASN A 445 -9.23 -10.75 -3.78
N PHE A 446 -8.02 -11.03 -3.29
CA PHE A 446 -7.65 -10.73 -1.89
C PHE A 446 -7.82 -9.25 -1.52
N ASN A 447 -7.63 -8.36 -2.50
CA ASN A 447 -7.75 -6.90 -2.36
C ASN A 447 -8.95 -6.32 -3.13
N ASN A 448 -9.96 -7.11 -3.46
CA ASN A 448 -11.10 -6.67 -4.27
C ASN A 448 -12.11 -5.85 -3.43
N PHE A 449 -11.70 -4.65 -3.05
CA PHE A 449 -12.54 -3.69 -2.34
C PHE A 449 -13.87 -3.46 -3.04
N GLY A 450 -13.86 -3.28 -4.38
CA GLY A 450 -15.03 -2.91 -5.16
C GLY A 450 -16.15 -3.94 -5.07
N ALA A 451 -15.82 -5.25 -5.13
CA ALA A 451 -16.82 -6.31 -5.07
C ALA A 451 -17.63 -6.28 -3.77
N ILE A 452 -16.99 -5.98 -2.64
CA ILE A 452 -17.66 -5.91 -1.34
C ILE A 452 -18.37 -4.57 -1.18
N TYR A 453 -17.66 -3.46 -1.42
CA TYR A 453 -18.16 -2.13 -1.15
C TYR A 453 -19.40 -1.76 -1.98
N PHE A 454 -19.38 -2.00 -3.28
CA PHE A 454 -20.49 -1.63 -4.16
C PHE A 454 -21.66 -2.61 -4.11
N LEU A 455 -21.44 -3.87 -3.74
CA LEU A 455 -22.52 -4.86 -3.70
C LEU A 455 -23.20 -4.93 -2.33
N THR A 456 -22.42 -5.06 -1.24
CA THR A 456 -22.95 -5.29 0.11
C THR A 456 -22.64 -4.18 1.11
N GLY A 457 -21.65 -3.31 0.81
CA GLY A 457 -21.10 -2.36 1.77
C GLY A 457 -20.47 -3.02 3.00
N GLY A 458 -20.09 -4.31 2.89
CA GLY A 458 -19.57 -5.12 3.99
C GLY A 458 -20.66 -5.91 4.75
N GLY A 459 -21.95 -5.53 4.61
CA GLY A 459 -23.07 -6.16 5.32
C GLY A 459 -23.29 -7.64 4.98
N PRO A 460 -24.20 -8.31 5.70
CA PRO A 460 -25.00 -7.84 6.83
C PRO A 460 -24.19 -7.62 8.11
N ALA A 461 -24.77 -6.88 9.06
CA ALA A 461 -24.15 -6.66 10.36
C ALA A 461 -24.16 -7.95 11.20
N PHE A 462 -23.25 -8.04 12.16
CA PHE A 462 -23.29 -9.07 13.18
C PHE A 462 -24.41 -8.80 14.20
N ALA A 463 -24.95 -9.86 14.79
CA ALA A 463 -25.84 -9.75 15.95
C ALA A 463 -25.10 -9.01 17.09
N ARG A 464 -25.83 -8.18 17.85
CA ARG A 464 -25.24 -7.34 18.89
C ARG A 464 -24.47 -8.15 19.93
N GLU A 465 -24.93 -9.35 20.23
CA GLU A 465 -24.33 -10.29 21.19
C GLU A 465 -22.98 -10.82 20.70
N ALA A 466 -22.81 -10.97 19.39
CA ALA A 466 -21.57 -11.44 18.77
C ALA A 466 -20.48 -10.35 18.69
N ILE A 467 -20.87 -9.07 18.89
CA ILE A 467 -19.94 -7.94 18.82
C ILE A 467 -19.22 -7.79 20.16
N PRO A 468 -17.88 -7.79 20.20
CA PRO A 468 -17.08 -7.55 21.40
C PRO A 468 -17.43 -6.21 22.06
N GLN A 469 -17.41 -6.15 23.38
CA GLN A 469 -17.76 -4.94 24.12
C GLN A 469 -16.84 -3.75 23.79
N SER A 470 -15.55 -4.00 23.61
CA SER A 470 -14.57 -2.99 23.20
C SER A 470 -14.94 -2.34 21.86
N MET A 471 -15.35 -3.14 20.88
CA MET A 471 -15.79 -2.65 19.57
C MET A 471 -17.15 -1.96 19.61
N ARG A 472 -18.05 -2.36 20.51
CA ARG A 472 -19.33 -1.65 20.71
C ARG A 472 -19.12 -0.22 21.22
N ILE A 473 -18.08 -0.01 22.03
CA ILE A 473 -17.72 1.30 22.59
C ILE A 473 -16.93 2.13 21.57
N MET A 474 -15.94 1.54 20.94
CA MET A 474 -15.04 2.23 20.01
C MET A 474 -15.60 2.38 18.60
N GLY A 475 -16.52 1.53 18.21
CA GLY A 475 -16.98 1.40 16.81
C GLY A 475 -16.06 0.50 15.99
N GLY A 476 -16.21 0.56 14.66
CA GLY A 476 -15.33 -0.15 13.74
C GLY A 476 -15.61 -1.64 13.60
N VAL A 477 -16.82 -2.08 13.93
CA VAL A 477 -17.26 -3.47 13.75
C VAL A 477 -17.29 -3.79 12.25
N PRO A 478 -16.67 -4.90 11.79
CA PRO A 478 -16.79 -5.31 10.39
C PRO A 478 -18.21 -5.83 10.12
N GLY A 479 -18.62 -5.81 8.86
CA GLY A 479 -19.76 -6.59 8.43
C GLY A 479 -19.37 -8.04 8.09
N GLN A 480 -20.36 -8.90 7.88
CA GLN A 480 -20.12 -10.34 7.67
C GLN A 480 -19.52 -10.69 6.31
N THR A 481 -19.65 -9.80 5.31
CA THR A 481 -19.00 -9.95 4.00
C THR A 481 -17.73 -9.11 3.87
N ASP A 482 -17.37 -8.30 4.88
CA ASP A 482 -16.15 -7.53 4.82
C ASP A 482 -14.92 -8.42 4.63
N ILE A 483 -14.10 -8.06 3.66
CA ILE A 483 -12.73 -8.52 3.53
C ILE A 483 -11.80 -7.48 4.17
N LEU A 484 -10.54 -7.82 4.38
CA LEU A 484 -9.62 -6.94 5.11
C LEU A 484 -9.57 -5.52 4.56
N ILE A 485 -9.50 -5.35 3.24
CA ILE A 485 -9.41 -4.03 2.62
C ILE A 485 -10.70 -3.21 2.78
N SER A 486 -11.88 -3.83 2.68
CA SER A 486 -13.15 -3.13 2.86
C SER A 486 -13.39 -2.77 4.34
N TRP A 487 -12.97 -3.62 5.26
CA TRP A 487 -13.03 -3.31 6.68
C TRP A 487 -12.07 -2.17 7.08
N ILE A 488 -10.83 -2.16 6.56
CA ILE A 488 -9.89 -1.04 6.77
C ILE A 488 -10.48 0.27 6.25
N TYR A 489 -11.11 0.23 5.09
CA TYR A 489 -11.82 1.39 4.55
C TYR A 489 -12.95 1.85 5.49
N ASN A 490 -13.76 0.92 5.98
CA ASN A 490 -14.85 1.21 6.92
C ASN A 490 -14.32 1.77 8.25
N LEU A 491 -13.19 1.24 8.77
CA LEU A 491 -12.51 1.79 9.95
C LEU A 491 -12.04 3.22 9.75
N SER A 492 -11.61 3.56 8.52
CA SER A 492 -11.03 4.88 8.22
C SER A 492 -12.09 5.92 7.85
N PHE A 493 -13.12 5.55 7.08
CA PHE A 493 -13.99 6.52 6.39
C PHE A 493 -15.48 6.35 6.67
N ALA A 494 -15.93 5.19 7.16
CA ALA A 494 -17.35 4.94 7.39
C ALA A 494 -17.71 5.04 8.89
N ASN A 495 -19.00 5.29 9.15
CA ASN A 495 -19.66 5.10 10.44
C ASN A 495 -19.11 5.87 11.65
N ASN A 496 -18.65 7.11 11.48
CA ASN A 496 -18.20 7.98 12.58
C ASN A 496 -17.13 7.36 13.51
N ALA A 497 -16.56 6.21 13.14
CA ALA A 497 -15.53 5.55 13.94
C ALA A 497 -14.16 6.19 13.69
N GLN A 498 -13.80 6.42 12.43
CA GLN A 498 -12.56 7.02 11.95
C GLN A 498 -11.34 6.64 12.82
N LEU A 499 -11.16 5.32 12.98
CA LEU A 499 -10.10 4.72 13.78
C LEU A 499 -8.84 4.56 12.93
N TYR A 500 -8.26 5.70 12.50
CA TYR A 500 -7.14 5.72 11.55
C TYR A 500 -5.92 4.93 12.04
N ASN A 501 -5.60 5.01 13.32
CA ASN A 501 -4.50 4.26 13.92
C ASN A 501 -4.71 2.74 13.83
N ILE A 502 -5.92 2.25 14.14
CA ILE A 502 -6.25 0.81 14.05
C ILE A 502 -6.25 0.34 12.60
N ALA A 503 -6.86 1.12 11.70
CA ALA A 503 -6.84 0.84 10.25
C ALA A 503 -5.40 0.73 9.72
N SER A 504 -4.51 1.62 10.17
CA SER A 504 -3.10 1.62 9.79
C SER A 504 -2.35 0.40 10.34
N VAL A 505 -2.62 -0.05 11.57
CA VAL A 505 -2.04 -1.29 12.11
C VAL A 505 -2.46 -2.49 11.26
N TYR A 506 -3.74 -2.63 10.91
CA TYR A 506 -4.18 -3.72 10.05
C TYR A 506 -3.56 -3.64 8.65
N SER A 507 -3.42 -2.44 8.08
CA SER A 507 -2.72 -2.24 6.81
C SER A 507 -1.27 -2.73 6.86
N ILE A 508 -0.54 -2.45 7.95
CA ILE A 508 0.83 -2.95 8.16
C ILE A 508 0.85 -4.48 8.26
N LEU A 509 -0.05 -5.07 9.05
CA LEU A 509 -0.11 -6.53 9.21
C LEU A 509 -0.37 -7.23 7.87
N ILE A 510 -1.30 -6.69 7.05
CA ILE A 510 -1.59 -7.21 5.71
C ILE A 510 -0.37 -7.05 4.79
N PHE A 511 0.26 -5.88 4.80
CA PHE A 511 1.45 -5.62 3.99
C PHE A 511 2.58 -6.59 4.32
N LEU A 512 2.86 -6.82 5.59
CA LEU A 512 3.87 -7.77 6.03
C LEU A 512 3.51 -9.20 5.61
N PHE A 513 2.25 -9.58 5.73
CA PHE A 513 1.79 -10.91 5.36
C PHE A 513 1.89 -11.16 3.84
N ILE A 514 1.29 -10.29 3.03
CA ILE A 514 1.32 -10.41 1.55
C ILE A 514 2.75 -10.24 1.03
N GLY A 515 3.49 -9.29 1.58
CA GLY A 515 4.89 -9.06 1.24
C GLY A 515 5.76 -10.29 1.50
N SER A 516 5.57 -10.96 2.63
CA SER A 516 6.30 -12.19 2.97
C SER A 516 6.01 -13.32 1.98
N ILE A 517 4.75 -13.51 1.60
CA ILE A 517 4.36 -14.50 0.58
C ILE A 517 4.97 -14.15 -0.78
N SER A 518 4.93 -12.88 -1.17
CA SER A 518 5.48 -12.43 -2.46
C SER A 518 6.99 -12.59 -2.53
N VAL A 519 7.72 -12.24 -1.46
CA VAL A 519 9.18 -12.42 -1.37
C VAL A 519 9.54 -13.90 -1.39
N PHE A 520 8.78 -14.73 -0.65
CA PHE A 520 9.00 -16.18 -0.64
C PHE A 520 8.80 -16.79 -2.05
N ASN A 521 7.74 -16.42 -2.76
CA ASN A 521 7.48 -16.89 -4.11
C ASN A 521 8.57 -16.41 -5.09
N LEU A 522 9.01 -15.15 -4.99
CA LEU A 522 10.07 -14.62 -5.84
C LEU A 522 11.42 -15.31 -5.59
N ALA A 523 11.74 -15.58 -4.33
CA ALA A 523 12.97 -16.29 -3.98
C ALA A 523 12.98 -17.73 -4.53
N ARG A 524 11.80 -18.37 -4.58
CA ARG A 524 11.65 -19.73 -5.10
C ARG A 524 11.66 -19.78 -6.64
N SER A 525 11.11 -18.75 -7.30
CA SER A 525 11.10 -18.67 -8.76
C SER A 525 12.50 -18.45 -9.36
N LYS A 526 13.39 -17.72 -8.67
CA LYS A 526 14.79 -17.58 -9.10
C LYS A 526 15.54 -18.91 -9.15
N GLY A 527 15.26 -19.84 -8.24
CA GLY A 527 15.82 -21.19 -8.28
C GLY A 527 15.33 -22.07 -9.45
N LEU A 528 14.24 -21.67 -10.11
CA LEU A 528 13.70 -22.38 -11.29
C LEU A 528 14.22 -21.83 -12.63
N TRP A 529 14.86 -20.64 -12.63
CA TRP A 529 15.43 -20.00 -13.81
C TRP A 529 16.95 -20.15 -13.92
N GLU A 530 17.61 -20.64 -12.87
CA GLU A 530 19.06 -20.89 -12.86
C GLU A 530 19.43 -22.36 -13.21
N GLU A 531 18.44 -23.22 -13.49
CA GLU A 531 18.66 -24.63 -13.88
C GLU A 531 18.44 -24.89 -15.40
N ASP A 532 18.20 -23.86 -16.20
CA ASP A 532 18.20 -23.88 -17.67
C ASP A 532 19.37 -23.04 -18.21
#